data_1a91215445e13fc89f935d8690b2c67c
#
_entry.id   1a91215445e13fc89f935d8690b2c67c
#
_cell.length_a   1.000
_cell.length_b   1.000
_cell.length_c   1.000
_cell.angle_alpha   90.00
_cell.angle_beta   90.00
_cell.angle_gamma   90.00
#
_symmetry.space_group_name_H-M   'P 1'
#
loop_
_entity.id
_entity.type
_entity.pdbx_description
1 polymer ?
#
loop_
_entity_poly.entity_id
_entity_poly.type
_entity_poly.pdbx_seq_one_letter_code
_entity_poly.pdbx_strand_id
1 'polypeptide(L)'
;MPTNTAAPLIDTDRQQRWSSRLASPDWDQHEAFALLADYGVAVPASGIARGLDEVLAIAEAVGYPVALKTHGAEHKSDVGGVVLRISDDAALTSAYRSMTERLGPAVSVHAMARPGVEVSVGVVRDENFGPLVIVAAGGTLIELLADRAVACPPISAQGALDMLGSLRIAKLLGGWRGDPPADVDALVDIVVGFSALATELGNALDAVEANPVIASPTGAIAVDALVIRRNQKIE
;
A
#
# COMPACT_ATOMS: atom_id res chain seq x y z
N MET A 1 25.88 24.22 6.01
CA MET A 1 26.76 23.05 5.98
C MET A 1 25.89 21.87 5.60
N PRO A 2 26.15 21.19 4.48
CA PRO A 2 25.38 19.98 4.17
C PRO A 2 25.77 18.91 5.19
N THR A 3 24.83 18.47 6.00
CA THR A 3 24.98 17.30 6.86
C THR A 3 25.18 16.09 5.96
N ASN A 4 26.35 15.48 6.10
CA ASN A 4 26.71 14.23 5.44
C ASN A 4 25.73 13.13 5.92
N THR A 5 24.60 12.97 5.24
CA THR A 5 23.69 11.88 5.51
C THR A 5 24.31 10.65 4.86
N ALA A 6 24.85 9.76 5.68
CA ALA A 6 25.36 8.47 5.21
C ALA A 6 24.28 7.81 4.32
N ALA A 7 24.70 7.29 3.16
CA ALA A 7 23.81 6.53 2.31
C ALA A 7 23.16 5.41 3.15
N PRO A 8 21.85 5.16 3.00
CA PRO A 8 21.20 4.09 3.73
C PRO A 8 21.95 2.79 3.47
N LEU A 9 22.23 2.04 4.53
CA LEU A 9 22.88 0.73 4.41
C LEU A 9 21.90 -0.19 3.68
N ILE A 10 22.31 -0.69 2.50
CA ILE A 10 21.56 -1.70 1.76
C ILE A 10 21.59 -2.99 2.57
N ASP A 11 20.40 -3.52 2.87
CA ASP A 11 20.25 -4.86 3.43
C ASP A 11 20.35 -5.90 2.29
N THR A 12 21.55 -6.43 2.11
CA THR A 12 21.84 -7.36 1.01
C THR A 12 21.05 -8.66 1.09
N ASP A 13 20.76 -9.16 2.29
CA ASP A 13 19.97 -10.39 2.48
C ASP A 13 18.51 -10.18 2.11
N ARG A 14 17.93 -9.07 2.53
CA ARG A 14 16.57 -8.65 2.14
C ARG A 14 16.50 -8.43 0.64
N GLN A 15 17.45 -7.69 0.06
CA GLN A 15 17.52 -7.43 -1.37
C GLN A 15 17.57 -8.74 -2.18
N GLN A 16 18.46 -9.67 -1.80
CA GLN A 16 18.59 -10.95 -2.51
C GLN A 16 17.33 -11.80 -2.40
N ARG A 17 16.73 -11.89 -1.20
CA ARG A 17 15.49 -12.64 -0.96
C ARG A 17 14.36 -12.13 -1.85
N TRP A 18 14.10 -10.81 -1.85
CA TRP A 18 13.02 -10.23 -2.65
C TRP A 18 13.31 -10.19 -4.14
N SER A 19 14.56 -9.96 -4.56
CA SER A 19 14.93 -10.06 -5.99
C SER A 19 14.67 -11.45 -6.54
N SER A 20 15.01 -12.49 -5.79
CA SER A 20 14.72 -13.88 -6.17
C SER A 20 13.22 -14.16 -6.21
N ARG A 21 12.47 -13.65 -5.23
CA ARG A 21 11.01 -13.85 -5.16
C ARG A 21 10.27 -13.12 -6.27
N LEU A 22 10.65 -11.88 -6.59
CA LEU A 22 10.10 -11.10 -7.68
C LEU A 22 10.38 -11.72 -9.07
N ALA A 23 11.50 -12.44 -9.23
CA ALA A 23 11.82 -13.14 -10.44
C ALA A 23 11.06 -14.48 -10.62
N SER A 24 10.41 -14.97 -9.57
CA SER A 24 9.71 -16.26 -9.60
C SER A 24 8.44 -16.19 -10.47
N PRO A 25 8.16 -17.21 -11.30
CA PRO A 25 6.94 -17.25 -12.12
C PRO A 25 5.66 -17.40 -11.32
N ASP A 26 5.74 -17.91 -10.09
CA ASP A 26 4.63 -18.13 -9.16
C ASP A 26 4.42 -16.96 -8.18
N TRP A 27 4.90 -15.75 -8.52
CA TRP A 27 4.60 -14.54 -7.77
C TRP A 27 3.10 -14.33 -7.66
N ASP A 28 2.64 -14.09 -6.45
CA ASP A 28 1.25 -13.72 -6.16
C ASP A 28 1.19 -12.26 -5.69
N GLN A 29 0.27 -11.50 -6.27
CA GLN A 29 0.07 -10.08 -5.90
C GLN A 29 -0.24 -9.88 -4.40
N HIS A 30 -0.76 -10.90 -3.71
CA HIS A 30 -0.94 -10.86 -2.26
C HIS A 30 0.38 -10.69 -1.49
N GLU A 31 1.49 -11.14 -2.05
CA GLU A 31 2.82 -10.98 -1.47
C GLU A 31 3.29 -9.52 -1.44
N ALA A 32 2.61 -8.62 -2.17
CA ALA A 32 2.88 -7.19 -2.11
C ALA A 32 2.83 -6.64 -0.68
N PHE A 33 1.89 -7.10 0.14
CA PHE A 33 1.84 -6.70 1.55
C PHE A 33 3.02 -7.21 2.36
N ALA A 34 3.46 -8.44 2.12
CA ALA A 34 4.64 -9.00 2.78
C ALA A 34 5.91 -8.26 2.37
N LEU A 35 6.03 -7.91 1.07
CA LEU A 35 7.11 -7.06 0.58
C LEU A 35 7.11 -5.71 1.30
N LEU A 36 5.98 -4.99 1.33
CA LEU A 36 5.88 -3.69 1.97
C LEU A 36 6.20 -3.76 3.46
N ALA A 37 5.68 -4.77 4.17
CA ALA A 37 5.93 -4.97 5.60
C ALA A 37 7.42 -5.17 5.91
N ASP A 38 8.15 -5.86 5.05
CA ASP A 38 9.61 -6.09 5.20
C ASP A 38 10.44 -4.80 5.03
N TYR A 39 9.84 -3.77 4.40
CA TYR A 39 10.40 -2.42 4.31
C TYR A 39 9.80 -1.45 5.35
N GLY A 40 9.16 -1.96 6.39
CA GLY A 40 8.63 -1.17 7.51
C GLY A 40 7.31 -0.47 7.23
N VAL A 41 6.65 -0.77 6.11
CA VAL A 41 5.32 -0.24 5.80
C VAL A 41 4.25 -1.04 6.56
N ALA A 42 3.49 -0.39 7.43
CA ALA A 42 2.41 -1.05 8.14
C ALA A 42 1.29 -1.48 7.17
N VAL A 43 0.83 -2.73 7.31
CA VAL A 43 -0.23 -3.35 6.50
C VAL A 43 -1.28 -4.00 7.41
N PRO A 44 -2.53 -4.12 6.98
CA PRO A 44 -3.58 -4.72 7.81
C PRO A 44 -3.36 -6.24 7.97
N ALA A 45 -3.73 -6.76 9.13
CA ALA A 45 -3.91 -8.20 9.28
C ALA A 45 -4.91 -8.68 8.22
N SER A 46 -4.55 -9.73 7.48
CA SER A 46 -5.35 -10.22 6.38
C SER A 46 -5.08 -11.70 6.09
N GLY A 47 -5.98 -12.34 5.35
CA GLY A 47 -5.80 -13.69 4.85
C GLY A 47 -6.53 -13.90 3.53
N ILE A 48 -6.06 -14.87 2.73
CA ILE A 48 -6.72 -15.33 1.50
C ILE A 48 -7.61 -16.51 1.84
N ALA A 49 -8.77 -16.56 1.20
CA ALA A 49 -9.74 -17.66 1.35
C ALA A 49 -10.34 -18.03 0.00
N ARG A 50 -10.74 -19.30 -0.12
CA ARG A 50 -11.45 -19.85 -1.31
C ARG A 50 -12.75 -20.53 -0.92
N GLY A 51 -13.11 -20.53 0.36
CA GLY A 51 -14.31 -21.10 0.93
C GLY A 51 -14.88 -20.23 2.03
N LEU A 52 -16.20 -20.35 2.27
CA LEU A 52 -16.89 -19.52 3.26
C LEU A 52 -16.35 -19.76 4.68
N ASP A 53 -16.05 -20.99 5.04
CA ASP A 53 -15.55 -21.34 6.39
C ASP A 53 -14.19 -20.67 6.65
N GLU A 54 -13.31 -20.62 5.62
CA GLU A 54 -12.02 -19.91 5.71
C GLU A 54 -12.22 -18.40 5.85
N VAL A 55 -13.16 -17.82 5.10
CA VAL A 55 -13.51 -16.39 5.16
C VAL A 55 -13.95 -16.01 6.59
N LEU A 56 -14.83 -16.81 7.19
CA LEU A 56 -15.33 -16.57 8.54
C LEU A 56 -14.22 -16.75 9.58
N ALA A 57 -13.38 -17.77 9.45
CA ALA A 57 -12.26 -18.00 10.35
C ALA A 57 -11.22 -16.87 10.31
N ILE A 58 -10.93 -16.33 9.12
CA ILE A 58 -10.04 -15.16 8.99
C ILE A 58 -10.68 -13.94 9.63
N ALA A 59 -11.97 -13.68 9.38
CA ALA A 59 -12.67 -12.55 9.96
C ALA A 59 -12.71 -12.59 11.49
N GLU A 60 -12.90 -13.77 12.08
CA GLU A 60 -12.80 -13.98 13.52
C GLU A 60 -11.39 -13.64 14.05
N ALA A 61 -10.35 -14.09 13.33
CA ALA A 61 -8.97 -13.86 13.74
C ALA A 61 -8.53 -12.40 13.64
N VAL A 62 -8.98 -11.65 12.61
CA VAL A 62 -8.61 -10.23 12.41
C VAL A 62 -9.53 -9.27 13.15
N GLY A 63 -10.74 -9.72 13.52
CA GLY A 63 -11.75 -8.92 14.22
C GLY A 63 -12.58 -8.01 13.31
N TYR A 64 -13.90 -7.96 13.58
CA TYR A 64 -14.82 -7.06 12.89
C TYR A 64 -14.65 -5.60 13.35
N PRO A 65 -14.95 -4.61 12.46
CA PRO A 65 -15.38 -4.78 11.06
C PRO A 65 -14.24 -5.18 10.13
N VAL A 66 -14.57 -5.87 9.03
CA VAL A 66 -13.60 -6.31 8.03
C VAL A 66 -13.89 -5.73 6.64
N ALA A 67 -12.89 -5.78 5.76
CA ALA A 67 -13.02 -5.58 4.33
C ALA A 67 -12.88 -6.92 3.60
N LEU A 68 -13.74 -7.16 2.62
CA LEU A 68 -13.67 -8.31 1.70
C LEU A 68 -13.25 -7.80 0.32
N LYS A 69 -12.21 -8.39 -0.25
CA LYS A 69 -11.71 -8.02 -1.57
C LYS A 69 -11.60 -9.27 -2.46
N THR A 70 -11.94 -9.13 -3.75
CA THR A 70 -11.64 -10.18 -4.72
C THR A 70 -10.13 -10.35 -4.87
N HIS A 71 -9.69 -11.59 -5.09
CA HIS A 71 -8.29 -11.92 -5.29
C HIS A 71 -8.02 -12.14 -6.78
N GLY A 72 -6.90 -11.57 -7.29
CA GLY A 72 -6.44 -11.78 -8.67
C GLY A 72 -6.99 -10.80 -9.71
N ALA A 73 -7.88 -9.86 -9.36
CA ALA A 73 -8.32 -8.80 -10.27
C ALA A 73 -7.45 -7.54 -10.10
N GLU A 74 -7.01 -6.96 -11.20
CA GLU A 74 -6.54 -5.58 -11.26
C GLU A 74 -7.76 -4.63 -11.16
N HIS A 75 -7.59 -3.43 -10.60
CA HIS A 75 -8.67 -2.45 -10.44
C HIS A 75 -9.92 -3.01 -9.73
N LYS A 76 -9.72 -3.69 -8.60
CA LYS A 76 -10.77 -4.38 -7.82
C LYS A 76 -12.00 -3.53 -7.55
N SER A 77 -11.82 -2.22 -7.34
CA SER A 77 -12.91 -1.28 -7.06
C SER A 77 -13.84 -1.09 -8.26
N ASP A 78 -13.30 -1.06 -9.49
CA ASP A 78 -14.08 -0.79 -10.71
C ASP A 78 -15.03 -1.94 -11.05
N VAL A 79 -14.65 -3.17 -10.70
CA VAL A 79 -15.49 -4.36 -10.90
C VAL A 79 -16.40 -4.66 -9.71
N GLY A 80 -16.46 -3.78 -8.70
CA GLY A 80 -17.20 -4.02 -7.46
C GLY A 80 -16.62 -5.19 -6.65
N GLY A 81 -15.32 -5.38 -6.74
CA GLY A 81 -14.57 -6.42 -6.06
C GLY A 81 -14.08 -6.05 -4.66
N VAL A 82 -14.63 -4.98 -4.06
CA VAL A 82 -14.31 -4.52 -2.70
C VAL A 82 -15.60 -4.23 -1.95
N VAL A 83 -15.76 -4.84 -0.76
CA VAL A 83 -16.85 -4.54 0.20
C VAL A 83 -16.21 -4.16 1.52
N LEU A 84 -16.52 -2.96 2.00
CA LEU A 84 -15.92 -2.38 3.22
C LEU A 84 -16.90 -2.40 4.38
N ARG A 85 -16.37 -2.32 5.60
CA ARG A 85 -17.13 -2.16 6.85
C ARG A 85 -18.15 -3.26 7.11
N ILE A 86 -17.79 -4.48 6.78
CA ILE A 86 -18.60 -5.65 7.08
C ILE A 86 -18.53 -5.89 8.59
N SER A 87 -19.67 -5.89 9.28
CA SER A 87 -19.74 -5.81 10.72
C SER A 87 -19.91 -7.16 11.44
N ASP A 88 -20.32 -8.21 10.72
CA ASP A 88 -20.66 -9.51 11.27
C ASP A 88 -20.64 -10.63 10.24
N ASP A 89 -20.77 -11.89 10.71
CA ASP A 89 -20.74 -13.10 9.90
C ASP A 89 -21.87 -13.15 8.86
N ALA A 90 -23.05 -12.64 9.19
CA ALA A 90 -24.19 -12.68 8.27
C ALA A 90 -23.98 -11.75 7.08
N ALA A 91 -23.51 -10.52 7.35
CA ALA A 91 -23.13 -9.56 6.32
C ALA A 91 -21.94 -10.07 5.49
N LEU A 92 -20.94 -10.68 6.12
CA LEU A 92 -19.79 -11.26 5.43
C LEU A 92 -20.17 -12.42 4.52
N THR A 93 -21.02 -13.33 5.00
CA THR A 93 -21.56 -14.43 4.19
C THR A 93 -22.31 -13.94 2.95
N SER A 94 -23.15 -12.90 3.11
CA SER A 94 -23.88 -12.30 2.01
C SER A 94 -22.94 -11.65 0.99
N ALA A 95 -21.95 -10.87 1.46
CA ALA A 95 -20.97 -10.22 0.62
C ALA A 95 -20.11 -11.25 -0.15
N TYR A 96 -19.64 -12.31 0.54
CA TYR A 96 -18.85 -13.38 -0.06
C TYR A 96 -19.62 -14.06 -1.20
N ARG A 97 -20.85 -14.49 -0.96
CA ARG A 97 -21.68 -15.15 -1.99
C ARG A 97 -21.89 -14.24 -3.22
N SER A 98 -22.31 -13.00 -2.99
CA SER A 98 -22.53 -12.04 -4.07
C SER A 98 -21.26 -11.74 -4.87
N MET A 99 -20.09 -11.66 -4.20
CA MET A 99 -18.81 -11.40 -4.85
C MET A 99 -18.36 -12.62 -5.66
N THR A 100 -18.41 -13.81 -5.08
CA THR A 100 -17.88 -15.03 -5.71
C THR A 100 -18.72 -15.54 -6.87
N GLU A 101 -20.02 -15.26 -6.91
CA GLU A 101 -20.88 -15.53 -8.07
C GLU A 101 -20.44 -14.75 -9.31
N ARG A 102 -19.82 -13.57 -9.15
CA ARG A 102 -19.42 -12.70 -10.25
C ARG A 102 -17.92 -12.77 -10.57
N LEU A 103 -17.09 -12.90 -9.55
CA LEU A 103 -15.65 -12.68 -9.66
C LEU A 103 -14.81 -13.92 -9.30
N GLY A 104 -15.47 -15.05 -8.99
CA GLY A 104 -14.80 -16.29 -8.62
C GLY A 104 -14.52 -16.42 -7.12
N PRO A 105 -14.13 -17.62 -6.65
CA PRO A 105 -14.15 -17.96 -5.22
C PRO A 105 -12.99 -17.40 -4.40
N ALA A 106 -11.93 -16.92 -5.06
CA ALA A 106 -10.76 -16.43 -4.36
C ALA A 106 -10.98 -15.00 -3.86
N VAL A 107 -10.90 -14.81 -2.56
CA VAL A 107 -11.06 -13.52 -1.90
C VAL A 107 -9.99 -13.32 -0.84
N SER A 108 -9.82 -12.08 -0.39
CA SER A 108 -9.02 -11.75 0.79
C SER A 108 -9.87 -10.98 1.80
N VAL A 109 -9.70 -11.32 3.08
CA VAL A 109 -10.35 -10.64 4.21
C VAL A 109 -9.30 -9.82 4.94
N HIS A 110 -9.59 -8.56 5.23
CA HIS A 110 -8.65 -7.62 5.85
C HIS A 110 -9.29 -6.94 7.05
N ALA A 111 -8.52 -6.72 8.09
CA ALA A 111 -8.90 -5.80 9.16
C ALA A 111 -9.15 -4.40 8.59
N MET A 112 -10.19 -3.72 9.08
CA MET A 112 -10.46 -2.33 8.67
C MET A 112 -9.45 -1.38 9.30
N ALA A 113 -8.88 -0.51 8.48
CA ALA A 113 -8.10 0.62 8.95
C ALA A 113 -9.00 1.66 9.64
N ARG A 114 -8.45 2.40 10.61
CA ARG A 114 -9.12 3.57 11.18
C ARG A 114 -9.27 4.65 10.12
N PRO A 115 -10.36 5.43 10.15
CA PRO A 115 -10.51 6.59 9.27
C PRO A 115 -9.33 7.56 9.40
N GLY A 116 -8.92 8.14 8.29
CA GLY A 116 -7.81 9.08 8.23
C GLY A 116 -7.69 9.75 6.87
N VAL A 117 -6.62 10.48 6.67
CA VAL A 117 -6.30 11.10 5.38
C VAL A 117 -5.71 10.04 4.44
N GLU A 118 -6.22 9.96 3.23
CA GLU A 118 -5.73 9.04 2.21
C GLU A 118 -4.55 9.65 1.44
N VAL A 119 -3.43 8.94 1.44
CA VAL A 119 -2.19 9.29 0.73
C VAL A 119 -1.82 8.12 -0.18
N SER A 120 -1.30 8.38 -1.37
CA SER A 120 -0.63 7.38 -2.19
C SER A 120 0.88 7.51 -2.03
N VAL A 121 1.56 6.38 -1.86
CA VAL A 121 3.03 6.30 -1.85
C VAL A 121 3.45 5.20 -2.79
N GLY A 122 4.39 5.50 -3.68
CA GLY A 122 4.83 4.51 -4.66
C GLY A 122 6.24 4.73 -5.17
N VAL A 123 6.72 3.75 -5.90
CA VAL A 123 7.94 3.81 -6.71
C VAL A 123 7.54 3.53 -8.15
N VAL A 124 8.02 4.32 -9.05
CA VAL A 124 7.90 4.10 -10.49
C VAL A 124 9.29 4.17 -11.12
N ARG A 125 9.51 3.33 -12.13
CA ARG A 125 10.75 3.39 -12.88
C ARG A 125 10.62 4.39 -14.03
N ASP A 126 11.49 5.37 -14.04
CA ASP A 126 11.70 6.26 -15.17
C ASP A 126 12.87 5.76 -16.04
N GLU A 127 12.77 5.95 -17.35
CA GLU A 127 13.80 5.47 -18.29
C GLU A 127 15.12 6.22 -18.15
N ASN A 128 15.07 7.50 -17.76
CA ASN A 128 16.25 8.36 -17.67
C ASN A 128 16.80 8.48 -16.25
N PHE A 129 15.90 8.50 -15.25
CA PHE A 129 16.27 8.73 -13.85
C PHE A 129 16.35 7.45 -13.01
N GLY A 130 15.88 6.30 -13.55
CA GLY A 130 15.76 5.08 -12.78
C GLY A 130 14.56 5.10 -11.83
N PRO A 131 14.62 4.44 -10.65
CA PRO A 131 13.50 4.43 -9.70
C PRO A 131 13.27 5.82 -9.10
N LEU A 132 12.01 6.24 -9.07
CA LEU A 132 11.54 7.48 -8.46
C LEU A 132 10.50 7.16 -7.39
N VAL A 133 10.61 7.80 -6.23
CA VAL A 133 9.58 7.73 -5.19
C VAL A 133 8.57 8.84 -5.43
N ILE A 134 7.29 8.49 -5.35
CA ILE A 134 6.16 9.40 -5.55
C ILE A 134 5.32 9.39 -4.28
N VAL A 135 4.91 10.58 -3.84
CA VAL A 135 3.91 10.77 -2.79
C VAL A 135 2.81 11.66 -3.37
N ALA A 136 1.55 11.28 -3.21
CA ALA A 136 0.42 12.00 -3.78
C ALA A 136 -0.81 11.97 -2.86
N ALA A 137 -1.81 12.78 -3.17
CA ALA A 137 -3.15 12.58 -2.63
C ALA A 137 -3.62 11.16 -3.00
N GLY A 138 -4.20 10.43 -2.04
CA GLY A 138 -4.63 9.04 -2.23
C GLY A 138 -6.12 8.88 -2.54
N GLY A 139 -6.53 7.64 -2.70
CA GLY A 139 -7.91 7.28 -2.97
C GLY A 139 -8.44 7.86 -4.28
N THR A 140 -9.73 8.17 -4.31
CA THR A 140 -10.40 8.71 -5.51
C THR A 140 -9.97 10.13 -5.90
N LEU A 141 -9.19 10.82 -5.06
CA LEU A 141 -8.73 12.18 -5.31
C LEU A 141 -7.43 12.23 -6.12
N ILE A 142 -6.74 11.11 -6.31
CA ILE A 142 -5.42 11.06 -6.95
C ILE A 142 -5.45 11.65 -8.38
N GLU A 143 -6.43 11.26 -9.18
CA GLU A 143 -6.57 11.71 -10.56
C GLU A 143 -7.09 13.14 -10.65
N LEU A 144 -7.99 13.52 -9.74
CA LEU A 144 -8.67 14.82 -9.77
C LEU A 144 -7.75 15.96 -9.37
N LEU A 145 -6.90 15.75 -8.35
CA LEU A 145 -6.07 16.81 -7.78
C LEU A 145 -4.73 16.96 -8.48
N ALA A 146 -4.20 15.89 -9.08
CA ALA A 146 -2.84 15.80 -9.64
C ALA A 146 -1.78 16.35 -8.66
N ASP A 147 -2.01 16.17 -7.35
CA ASP A 147 -1.23 16.71 -6.25
C ASP A 147 -0.18 15.66 -5.85
N ARG A 148 1.05 15.84 -6.33
CA ARG A 148 2.13 14.87 -6.14
C ARG A 148 3.48 15.52 -5.95
N ALA A 149 4.34 14.87 -5.18
CA ALA A 149 5.77 15.15 -5.05
C ALA A 149 6.56 13.93 -5.54
N VAL A 150 7.70 14.18 -6.19
CA VAL A 150 8.57 13.13 -6.76
C VAL A 150 10.00 13.40 -6.35
N ALA A 151 10.72 12.37 -5.94
CA ALA A 151 12.13 12.46 -5.60
C ALA A 151 12.91 11.19 -5.99
N CYS A 152 14.20 11.34 -6.25
CA CYS A 152 15.11 10.21 -6.43
C CYS A 152 15.49 9.62 -5.07
N PRO A 153 15.48 8.28 -4.90
CA PRO A 153 16.04 7.65 -3.71
C PRO A 153 17.58 7.77 -3.71
N PRO A 154 18.23 7.73 -2.55
CA PRO A 154 17.67 7.57 -1.21
C PRO A 154 17.10 8.87 -0.64
N ILE A 155 15.94 8.76 0.04
CA ILE A 155 15.24 9.90 0.66
C ILE A 155 15.41 9.81 2.17
N SER A 156 15.86 10.90 2.80
CA SER A 156 15.95 11.01 4.26
C SER A 156 14.57 11.29 4.88
N ALA A 157 14.44 11.12 6.20
CA ALA A 157 13.23 11.49 6.92
C ALA A 157 12.82 12.96 6.69
N GLN A 158 13.80 13.89 6.65
CA GLN A 158 13.53 15.29 6.33
C GLN A 158 13.04 15.46 4.88
N GLY A 159 13.65 14.76 3.92
CA GLY A 159 13.20 14.78 2.53
C GLY A 159 11.77 14.24 2.37
N ALA A 160 11.43 13.18 3.10
CA ALA A 160 10.07 12.63 3.14
C ALA A 160 9.06 13.64 3.72
N LEU A 161 9.44 14.31 4.82
CA LEU A 161 8.63 15.37 5.44
C LEU A 161 8.42 16.54 4.47
N ASP A 162 9.47 16.96 3.75
CA ASP A 162 9.38 18.04 2.76
C ASP A 162 8.46 17.66 1.59
N MET A 163 8.52 16.40 1.11
CA MET A 163 7.61 15.89 0.09
C MET A 163 6.16 15.94 0.55
N LEU A 164 5.86 15.39 1.73
CA LEU A 164 4.51 15.43 2.32
C LEU A 164 4.01 16.85 2.52
N GLY A 165 4.87 17.75 3.04
CA GLY A 165 4.56 19.15 3.29
C GLY A 165 4.31 19.98 2.00
N SER A 166 4.83 19.55 0.87
CA SER A 166 4.63 20.22 -0.42
C SER A 166 3.27 19.94 -1.06
N LEU A 167 2.57 18.88 -0.61
CA LEU A 167 1.25 18.53 -1.13
C LEU A 167 0.17 19.51 -0.68
N ARG A 168 -0.83 19.71 -1.51
CA ARG A 168 -2.02 20.51 -1.14
C ARG A 168 -2.78 19.88 0.01
N ILE A 169 -2.80 18.52 0.05
CA ILE A 169 -3.44 17.75 1.14
C ILE A 169 -2.67 17.83 2.47
N ALA A 170 -1.46 18.40 2.50
CA ALA A 170 -0.70 18.59 3.76
C ALA A 170 -1.51 19.31 4.85
N LYS A 171 -2.44 20.19 4.44
CA LYS A 171 -3.36 20.86 5.38
C LYS A 171 -4.29 19.89 6.09
N LEU A 172 -4.71 18.81 5.42
CA LEU A 172 -5.52 17.76 6.04
C LEU A 172 -4.70 16.93 7.03
N LEU A 173 -3.43 16.66 6.67
CA LEU A 173 -2.49 15.96 7.57
C LEU A 173 -2.25 16.73 8.88
N GLY A 174 -2.23 18.06 8.81
CA GLY A 174 -2.09 18.91 10.00
C GLY A 174 -3.35 19.05 10.87
N GLY A 175 -4.46 18.44 10.47
CA GLY A 175 -5.77 18.61 11.10
C GLY A 175 -6.58 19.74 10.45
N TRP A 176 -7.84 19.47 10.11
CA TRP A 176 -8.69 20.42 9.41
C TRP A 176 -10.11 20.44 9.96
N ARG A 177 -10.65 21.63 10.24
CA ARG A 177 -12.04 21.85 10.67
C ARG A 177 -12.50 21.04 11.88
N GLY A 178 -11.57 20.76 12.81
CA GLY A 178 -11.86 20.00 14.04
C GLY A 178 -11.44 18.54 13.98
N ASP A 179 -11.01 18.03 12.82
CA ASP A 179 -10.37 16.73 12.74
C ASP A 179 -8.98 16.79 13.37
N PRO A 180 -8.57 15.76 14.12
CA PRO A 180 -7.24 15.71 14.72
C PRO A 180 -6.17 15.55 13.63
N PRO A 181 -4.92 15.99 13.88
CA PRO A 181 -3.83 15.78 12.96
C PRO A 181 -3.54 14.28 12.76
N ALA A 182 -3.12 13.92 11.57
CA ALA A 182 -2.63 12.60 11.26
C ALA A 182 -1.23 12.37 11.87
N ASP A 183 -0.85 11.12 12.06
CA ASP A 183 0.51 10.73 12.43
C ASP A 183 1.45 10.89 11.21
N VAL A 184 2.00 12.08 11.07
CA VAL A 184 2.91 12.43 9.97
C VAL A 184 4.22 11.67 10.08
N ASP A 185 4.69 11.36 11.29
CA ASP A 185 5.92 10.61 11.50
C ASP A 185 5.78 9.18 10.94
N ALA A 186 4.63 8.55 11.16
CA ALA A 186 4.33 7.24 10.56
C ALA A 186 4.28 7.29 9.02
N LEU A 187 3.79 8.39 8.42
CA LEU A 187 3.87 8.58 6.96
C LEU A 187 5.30 8.78 6.46
N VAL A 188 6.12 9.52 7.21
CA VAL A 188 7.55 9.70 6.92
C VAL A 188 8.26 8.36 6.89
N ASP A 189 8.01 7.50 7.88
CA ASP A 189 8.60 6.15 7.94
C ASP A 189 8.19 5.30 6.72
N ILE A 190 6.93 5.40 6.27
CA ILE A 190 6.47 4.71 5.05
C ILE A 190 7.21 5.23 3.82
N VAL A 191 7.36 6.54 3.64
CA VAL A 191 8.08 7.12 2.48
C VAL A 191 9.55 6.69 2.50
N VAL A 192 10.20 6.68 3.65
CA VAL A 192 11.58 6.18 3.82
C VAL A 192 11.66 4.69 3.50
N GLY A 193 10.68 3.88 3.92
CA GLY A 193 10.56 2.47 3.57
C GLY A 193 10.48 2.25 2.06
N PHE A 194 9.62 3.00 1.35
CA PHE A 194 9.55 2.98 -0.11
C PHE A 194 10.85 3.44 -0.77
N SER A 195 11.55 4.40 -0.19
CA SER A 195 12.86 4.83 -0.67
C SER A 195 13.93 3.74 -0.53
N ALA A 196 13.93 2.99 0.57
CA ALA A 196 14.82 1.84 0.76
C ALA A 196 14.48 0.73 -0.25
N LEU A 197 13.20 0.41 -0.43
CA LEU A 197 12.71 -0.55 -1.42
C LEU A 197 13.15 -0.14 -2.84
N ALA A 198 13.00 1.14 -3.21
CA ALA A 198 13.44 1.66 -4.51
C ALA A 198 14.95 1.52 -4.71
N THR A 199 15.74 1.75 -3.66
CA THR A 199 17.20 1.62 -3.70
C THR A 199 17.64 0.17 -3.88
N GLU A 200 16.98 -0.76 -3.19
CA GLU A 200 17.34 -2.18 -3.21
C GLU A 200 16.76 -2.93 -4.40
N LEU A 201 15.51 -2.67 -4.77
CA LEU A 201 14.74 -3.46 -5.74
C LEU A 201 14.35 -2.72 -7.02
N GLY A 202 14.70 -1.44 -7.17
CA GLY A 202 14.28 -0.63 -8.31
C GLY A 202 14.69 -1.18 -9.69
N ASN A 203 15.65 -2.10 -9.75
CA ASN A 203 16.01 -2.80 -11.00
C ASN A 203 15.11 -4.00 -11.32
N ALA A 204 14.38 -4.53 -10.35
CA ALA A 204 13.47 -5.67 -10.50
C ALA A 204 12.00 -5.23 -10.69
N LEU A 205 11.71 -3.94 -10.54
CA LEU A 205 10.36 -3.38 -10.51
C LEU A 205 10.18 -2.33 -11.62
N ASP A 206 9.03 -2.32 -12.25
CA ASP A 206 8.54 -1.20 -13.05
C ASP A 206 7.71 -0.23 -12.20
N ALA A 207 6.92 -0.78 -11.26
CA ALA A 207 6.25 0.02 -10.24
C ALA A 207 5.96 -0.78 -8.97
N VAL A 208 5.84 -0.08 -7.85
CA VAL A 208 5.21 -0.55 -6.63
C VAL A 208 4.43 0.61 -6.01
N GLU A 209 3.19 0.37 -5.59
CA GLU A 209 2.32 1.40 -5.07
C GLU A 209 1.54 0.88 -3.86
N ALA A 210 1.37 1.74 -2.86
CA ALA A 210 0.37 1.62 -1.81
C ALA A 210 -0.65 2.75 -1.99
N ASN A 211 -1.88 2.40 -2.37
CA ASN A 211 -2.96 3.37 -2.60
C ASN A 211 -4.34 2.78 -2.25
N PRO A 212 -4.97 3.28 -1.17
CA PRO A 212 -4.43 4.31 -0.28
C PRO A 212 -3.54 3.78 0.86
N VAL A 213 -2.68 4.65 1.35
CA VAL A 213 -2.18 4.65 2.73
C VAL A 213 -3.11 5.54 3.54
N ILE A 214 -3.71 5.01 4.61
CA ILE A 214 -4.62 5.76 5.48
C ILE A 214 -3.83 6.26 6.69
N ALA A 215 -3.66 7.59 6.77
CA ALA A 215 -2.99 8.25 7.88
C ALA A 215 -4.01 8.72 8.92
N SER A 216 -4.07 8.04 10.05
CA SER A 216 -4.89 8.36 11.22
C SER A 216 -4.05 9.09 12.28
N PRO A 217 -4.66 9.60 13.37
CA PRO A 217 -3.90 10.19 14.48
C PRO A 217 -2.99 9.19 15.24
N THR A 218 -3.11 7.91 14.99
CA THR A 218 -2.40 6.84 15.74
C THR A 218 -1.55 5.94 14.84
N GLY A 219 -1.20 6.41 13.65
CA GLY A 219 -0.37 5.67 12.68
C GLY A 219 -0.86 5.80 11.25
N ALA A 220 -0.09 5.29 10.33
CA ALA A 220 -0.40 5.19 8.91
C ALA A 220 -0.34 3.73 8.47
N ILE A 221 -1.25 3.30 7.58
CA ILE A 221 -1.36 1.91 7.16
C ILE A 221 -1.71 1.81 5.67
N ALA A 222 -0.96 1.01 4.92
CA ALA A 222 -1.24 0.73 3.51
C ALA A 222 -2.35 -0.33 3.39
N VAL A 223 -3.52 0.05 2.88
CA VAL A 223 -4.67 -0.86 2.81
C VAL A 223 -4.85 -1.50 1.44
N ASP A 224 -4.13 -1.05 0.45
CA ASP A 224 -3.99 -1.74 -0.84
C ASP A 224 -2.55 -1.59 -1.36
N ALA A 225 -2.11 -2.58 -2.13
CA ALA A 225 -0.76 -2.62 -2.68
C ALA A 225 -0.77 -3.24 -4.08
N LEU A 226 0.03 -2.67 -4.97
CA LEU A 226 0.25 -3.16 -6.32
C LEU A 226 1.76 -3.27 -6.55
N VAL A 227 2.20 -4.38 -7.15
CA VAL A 227 3.59 -4.57 -7.59
C VAL A 227 3.60 -4.95 -9.07
N ILE A 228 4.26 -4.14 -9.89
CA ILE A 228 4.51 -4.41 -11.30
C ILE A 228 5.98 -4.78 -11.44
N ARG A 229 6.22 -6.04 -11.73
CA ARG A 229 7.57 -6.57 -11.90
C ARG A 229 8.12 -6.20 -13.27
N ARG A 230 9.41 -5.92 -13.33
CA ARG A 230 10.08 -5.68 -14.61
C ARG A 230 10.01 -6.91 -15.49
N ASN A 231 9.72 -6.74 -16.78
CA ASN A 231 9.49 -7.77 -17.79
C ASN A 231 8.14 -8.53 -17.70
N GLN A 232 7.19 -8.11 -16.89
CA GLN A 232 5.80 -8.45 -17.12
C GLN A 232 5.30 -7.59 -18.29
N LYS A 233 4.96 -8.22 -19.43
CA LYS A 233 4.16 -7.52 -20.43
C LYS A 233 2.79 -7.26 -19.80
N ILE A 234 2.43 -6.00 -19.69
CA ILE A 234 1.04 -5.60 -19.38
C ILE A 234 0.25 -6.02 -20.63
N GLU A 235 -0.57 -7.08 -20.53
CA GLU A 235 -1.55 -7.46 -21.55
C GLU A 235 -2.77 -6.58 -21.46
#